data_028d261d2166e2751d25889e04c91d2b
#
_entry.id   028d261d2166e2751d25889e04c91d2b
#
_cell.length_a   1.000
_cell.length_b   1.000
_cell.length_c   1.000
_cell.angle_alpha   90.00
_cell.angle_beta   90.00
_cell.angle_gamma   90.00
#
_symmetry.space_group_name_H-M   'P 1'
#
loop_
_entity.id
_entity.type
_entity.pdbx_description
1 polymer ?
#
loop_
_entity_poly.entity_id
_entity_poly.type
_entity_poly.pdbx_seq_one_letter_code
_entity_poly.pdbx_strand_id
1 'polypeptide(L)' 'MAQPFKIGDRVSWNSEAGRVRGKIVRVHTKDVNYKGYIHHASKDEPQYEIKSEKTDHIALHKGRVLRRLA' A
#
# COMPACT_ATOMS: atom_id res chain seq x y z
N MET A 1 -18.25 0.23 -2.13
CA MET A 1 -17.56 -0.98 -2.61
C MET A 1 -16.59 -1.49 -1.59
N ALA A 2 -16.49 -2.79 -1.49
CA ALA A 2 -15.52 -3.38 -0.60
C ALA A 2 -14.10 -3.01 -1.02
N GLN A 3 -13.20 -2.92 -0.05
CA GLN A 3 -11.80 -2.67 -0.35
C GLN A 3 -11.23 -3.88 -1.10
N PRO A 4 -10.48 -3.65 -2.17
CA PRO A 4 -9.93 -4.75 -2.95
C PRO A 4 -8.82 -5.51 -2.25
N PHE A 5 -8.21 -4.93 -1.21
CA PHE A 5 -7.06 -5.53 -0.53
C PHE A 5 -7.25 -5.52 0.98
N LYS A 6 -6.59 -6.45 1.64
CA LYS A 6 -6.62 -6.57 3.10
C LYS A 6 -5.23 -6.93 3.62
N ILE A 7 -5.04 -6.83 4.92
CA ILE A 7 -3.79 -7.20 5.57
C ILE A 7 -3.45 -8.65 5.22
N GLY A 8 -2.20 -8.86 4.80
CA GLY A 8 -1.72 -10.17 4.39
C GLY A 8 -1.72 -10.40 2.89
N ASP A 9 -2.43 -9.56 2.13
CA ASP A 9 -2.46 -9.70 0.68
C ASP A 9 -1.10 -9.34 0.09
N ARG A 10 -0.67 -10.13 -0.91
CA ARG A 10 0.54 -9.82 -1.66
C ARG A 10 0.16 -8.98 -2.87
N VAL A 11 0.93 -7.93 -3.08
CA VAL A 11 0.65 -6.97 -4.15
C VAL A 11 1.94 -6.57 -4.85
N SER A 12 1.79 -5.96 -6.01
CA SER A 12 2.92 -5.36 -6.72
C SER A 12 2.53 -3.96 -7.20
N TRP A 13 3.53 -3.15 -7.43
CA TRP A 13 3.35 -1.83 -8.01
C TRP A 13 4.60 -1.44 -8.78
N ASN A 14 4.46 -0.44 -9.65
CA ASN A 14 5.59 0.08 -10.41
C ASN A 14 6.23 1.24 -9.64
N SER A 15 7.54 1.21 -9.52
CA SER A 15 8.32 2.29 -8.95
C SER A 15 9.33 2.78 -9.99
N GLU A 16 10.09 3.82 -9.64
CA GLU A 16 11.15 4.30 -10.51
C GLU A 16 12.20 3.22 -10.78
N ALA A 17 12.40 2.33 -9.83
CA ALA A 17 13.36 1.23 -9.95
C ALA A 17 12.77 -0.02 -10.62
N GLY A 18 11.52 0.05 -11.11
CA GLY A 18 10.84 -1.07 -11.73
C GLY A 18 9.72 -1.62 -10.86
N ARG A 19 9.32 -2.85 -11.14
CA ARG A 19 8.22 -3.46 -10.41
C ARG A 19 8.69 -3.96 -9.04
N VAL A 20 7.92 -3.60 -8.03
CA VAL A 20 8.20 -3.99 -6.64
C VAL A 20 7.06 -4.86 -6.14
N ARG A 21 7.38 -5.85 -5.32
CA ARG A 21 6.40 -6.73 -4.68
C ARG A 21 6.47 -6.57 -3.18
N GLY A 22 5.33 -6.72 -2.54
CA GLY A 22 5.29 -6.64 -1.09
C GLY A 22 4.00 -7.21 -0.53
N LYS A 23 3.89 -7.15 0.79
CA LYS A 23 2.73 -7.64 1.51
C LYS A 23 2.11 -6.49 2.28
N ILE A 24 0.78 -6.41 2.24
CA ILE A 24 0.05 -5.39 2.98
C ILE A 24 0.11 -5.71 4.47
N VAL A 25 0.61 -4.75 5.26
CA VAL A 25 0.73 -4.91 6.70
C VAL A 25 -0.25 -4.04 7.46
N ARG A 26 -0.79 -2.99 6.83
CA ARG A 26 -1.82 -2.14 7.43
C ARG A 26 -2.68 -1.52 6.36
N VAL A 27 -3.91 -1.19 6.75
CA VAL A 27 -4.85 -0.43 5.90
C VAL A 27 -5.22 0.82 6.67
N HIS A 28 -5.00 1.98 6.06
CA HIS A 28 -5.32 3.27 6.66
C HIS A 28 -6.53 3.86 5.96
N THR A 29 -7.57 4.16 6.72
CA THR A 29 -8.78 4.80 6.21
C THR A 29 -8.92 6.25 6.67
N LYS A 30 -7.90 6.76 7.34
CA LYS A 30 -7.79 8.15 7.77
C LYS A 30 -6.43 8.66 7.36
N ASP A 31 -6.29 9.99 7.29
CA ASP A 31 -5.00 10.58 6.97
C ASP A 31 -3.92 10.05 7.90
N VAL A 32 -2.77 9.77 7.33
CA VAL A 32 -1.65 9.24 8.09
C VAL A 32 -0.41 10.08 7.85
N ASN A 33 0.28 10.43 8.93
CA ASN A 33 1.56 11.13 8.85
C ASN A 33 2.67 10.08 8.84
N TYR A 34 3.40 10.04 7.73
CA TYR A 34 4.49 9.08 7.57
C TYR A 34 5.74 9.83 7.12
N LYS A 35 6.76 9.81 7.94
CA LYS A 35 8.06 10.48 7.67
C LYS A 35 7.90 11.96 7.35
N GLY A 36 7.01 12.64 8.08
CA GLY A 36 6.80 14.07 7.90
C GLY A 36 5.84 14.45 6.79
N TYR A 37 5.32 13.50 6.06
CA TYR A 37 4.32 13.75 5.01
C TYR A 37 2.97 13.20 5.43
N ILE A 38 1.93 13.96 5.09
CA ILE A 38 0.57 13.51 5.34
C ILE A 38 0.06 12.82 4.08
N HIS A 39 -0.29 11.55 4.24
CA HIS A 39 -0.90 10.76 3.17
C HIS A 39 -2.40 10.74 3.41
N HIS A 40 -3.15 11.28 2.47
CA HIS A 40 -4.61 11.36 2.60
C HIS A 40 -5.23 10.00 2.33
N ALA A 41 -6.11 9.59 3.21
CA ALA A 41 -6.83 8.33 3.08
C ALA A 41 -8.24 8.50 3.59
N SER A 42 -9.15 7.68 3.07
CA SER A 42 -10.54 7.63 3.50
C SER A 42 -11.04 6.21 3.36
N LYS A 43 -12.28 5.96 3.78
CA LYS A 43 -12.89 4.64 3.59
C LYS A 43 -13.05 4.30 2.13
N ASP A 44 -13.29 5.32 1.29
CA ASP A 44 -13.46 5.11 -0.15
C ASP A 44 -12.12 5.00 -0.88
N GLU A 45 -11.09 5.63 -0.35
CA GLU A 45 -9.74 5.59 -0.94
C GLU A 45 -8.72 5.34 0.17
N PRO A 46 -8.63 4.12 0.69
CA PRO A 46 -7.67 3.82 1.73
C PRO A 46 -6.25 3.82 1.19
N GLN A 47 -5.31 4.12 2.09
CA GLN A 47 -3.89 3.96 1.83
C GLN A 47 -3.46 2.62 2.41
N TYR A 48 -2.71 1.87 1.64
CA TYR A 48 -2.18 0.58 2.08
C TYR A 48 -0.72 0.74 2.45
N GLU A 49 -0.38 0.26 3.61
CA GLU A 49 1.01 0.20 4.06
C GLU A 49 1.56 -1.17 3.71
N ILE A 50 2.62 -1.18 2.91
CA ILE A 50 3.12 -2.40 2.30
C ILE A 50 4.59 -2.56 2.63
N LYS A 51 4.97 -3.76 3.08
CA LYS A 51 6.37 -4.07 3.33
C LYS A 51 6.93 -4.78 2.09
N SER A 52 8.02 -4.24 1.56
CA SER A 52 8.68 -4.81 0.39
C SER A 52 9.23 -6.20 0.71
N GLU A 53 9.14 -7.13 -0.27
CA GLU A 53 9.69 -8.47 -0.10
C GLU A 53 11.20 -8.51 -0.16
N LYS A 54 11.81 -7.58 -0.90
CA LYS A 54 13.27 -7.58 -1.08
C LYS A 54 14.01 -6.82 -0.01
N THR A 55 13.36 -5.86 0.62
CA THR A 55 13.98 -5.00 1.61
C THR A 55 12.98 -4.79 2.73
N ASP A 56 13.42 -4.13 3.79
CA ASP A 56 12.53 -3.79 4.90
C ASP A 56 11.83 -2.45 4.68
N HIS A 57 11.87 -1.94 3.47
CA HIS A 57 11.22 -0.67 3.18
C HIS A 57 9.71 -0.78 3.24
N ILE A 58 9.10 0.25 3.78
CA ILE A 58 7.65 0.37 3.87
C ILE A 58 7.21 1.41 2.86
N ALA A 59 6.16 1.11 2.12
CA ALA A 59 5.58 2.03 1.15
C ALA A 59 4.12 2.26 1.48
N LEU A 60 3.61 3.44 1.15
CA LEU A 60 2.19 3.77 1.28
C LEU A 60 1.65 4.09 -0.10
N HIS A 61 0.62 3.34 -0.51
CA HIS A 61 0.02 3.51 -1.83
C HIS A 61 -1.48 3.34 -1.75
N LYS A 62 -2.19 4.06 -2.62
CA LYS A 62 -3.62 3.82 -2.82
C LYS A 62 -3.82 2.54 -3.60
N GLY A 63 -4.98 1.91 -3.41
CA GLY A 63 -5.27 0.62 -4.02
C GLY A 63 -5.19 0.63 -5.54
N ARG A 64 -5.51 1.77 -6.17
CA ARG A 64 -5.53 1.86 -7.63
C ARG A 64 -4.16 1.67 -8.28
N VAL A 65 -3.06 1.86 -7.53
CA VAL A 65 -1.72 1.64 -8.08
C VAL A 65 -1.18 0.26 -7.78
N LEU A 66 -1.94 -0.55 -7.05
CA LEU A 66 -1.53 -1.88 -6.63
C LEU A 66 -2.17 -2.95 -7.50
N ARG A 67 -1.44 -4.05 -7.72
CA ARG A 67 -1.98 -5.23 -8.38
C ARG A 67 -1.85 -6.40 -7.43
N ARG A 68 -2.91 -7.20 -7.35
CA ARG A 68 -2.89 -8.40 -6.50
C ARG A 68 -2.04 -9.47 -7.15
N LEU A 69 -1.20 -10.10 -6.34
CA LEU A 69 -0.46 -11.28 -6.76
C LEU A 69 -1.27 -12.51 -6.38
N ALA A 70 -1.36 -13.42 -7.31
CA ALA A 70 -2.10 -14.66 -7.09
C ALA A 70 -1.39 -15.57 -6.09
#